data_0231e92aed5e9bb64f041da9d06314e3
#
_entry.id   0231e92aed5e9bb64f041da9d06314e3
#
_cell.length_a   1.000
_cell.length_b   1.000
_cell.length_c   1.000
_cell.angle_alpha   90.00
_cell.angle_beta   90.00
_cell.angle_gamma   90.00
#
_symmetry.space_group_name_H-M   'P 1'
#
loop_
_entity.id
_entity.type
_entity.pdbx_description
1 polymer ?
#
loop_
_entity_poly.entity_id
_entity_poly.type
_entity_poly.pdbx_seq_one_letter_code
_entity_poly.pdbx_strand_id
1 'polypeptide(L)'
;MSQKIKLKNYSFLVYGLGSTGQSVVRYFKKNKISKYFVWDDNIKLRNSFKNKKTFDLAETIKKVDFIVLSPGISLRKTKNKKKLIKYKKKIISDIDLLYLSGKKFKSIVVTGTNGKSTTAKIIEHLLKRNKFKVRLGGNIGTPVLNLDIEKNSFLIIEASS
;
A
#
# COMPACT_ATOMS: atom_id res chain seq x y z
N MET A 1 4.05 -20.34 11.19
CA MET A 1 4.32 -19.10 11.99
C MET A 1 4.99 -18.09 11.09
N SER A 2 4.31 -17.01 10.69
CA SER A 2 4.92 -15.95 9.87
C SER A 2 5.91 -15.17 10.73
N GLN A 3 7.20 -15.21 10.39
CA GLN A 3 8.21 -14.40 11.04
C GLN A 3 7.85 -12.92 10.86
N LYS A 4 7.71 -12.22 11.98
CA LYS A 4 7.43 -10.78 12.00
C LYS A 4 8.63 -10.03 11.41
N ILE A 5 8.50 -9.56 10.19
CA ILE A 5 9.56 -8.79 9.53
C ILE A 5 9.69 -7.43 10.23
N LYS A 6 10.89 -7.10 10.69
CA LYS A 6 11.18 -5.75 11.22
C LYS A 6 11.35 -4.78 10.06
N LEU A 7 10.25 -4.18 9.58
CA LEU A 7 10.24 -3.26 8.43
C LEU A 7 11.29 -2.14 8.50
N LYS A 8 11.71 -1.74 9.71
CA LYS A 8 12.76 -0.72 9.90
C LYS A 8 14.12 -1.11 9.35
N ASN A 9 14.37 -2.40 9.13
CA ASN A 9 15.64 -2.90 8.62
C ASN A 9 15.73 -2.81 7.09
N TYR A 10 14.60 -2.60 6.42
CA TYR A 10 14.50 -2.57 4.96
C TYR A 10 14.41 -1.15 4.41
N SER A 11 14.81 -1.00 3.17
CA SER A 11 14.71 0.22 2.38
C SER A 11 13.57 0.14 1.37
N PHE A 12 12.88 1.26 1.16
CA PHE A 12 11.67 1.30 0.34
C PHE A 12 11.72 2.42 -0.70
N LEU A 13 11.10 2.17 -1.85
CA LEU A 13 10.70 3.21 -2.79
C LEU A 13 9.16 3.25 -2.83
N VAL A 14 8.56 4.35 -2.42
CA VAL A 14 7.12 4.59 -2.61
C VAL A 14 6.93 5.19 -4.01
N TYR A 15 6.33 4.40 -4.90
CA TYR A 15 6.10 4.80 -6.29
C TYR A 15 4.61 5.07 -6.54
N GLY A 16 4.27 6.34 -6.78
CA GLY A 16 2.91 6.87 -6.84
C GLY A 16 2.52 7.57 -5.54
N LEU A 17 2.29 8.90 -5.59
CA LEU A 17 2.07 9.76 -4.42
C LEU A 17 0.63 10.28 -4.31
N GLY A 18 -0.34 9.57 -4.91
CA GLY A 18 -1.77 9.75 -4.67
C GLY A 18 -2.15 9.36 -3.22
N SER A 19 -3.44 9.18 -2.96
CA SER A 19 -3.96 8.87 -1.61
C SER A 19 -3.27 7.68 -0.94
N THR A 20 -3.06 6.59 -1.69
CA THR A 20 -2.38 5.39 -1.21
C THR A 20 -0.91 5.65 -0.89
N GLY A 21 -0.15 6.25 -1.82
CA GLY A 21 1.27 6.54 -1.56
C GLY A 21 1.48 7.50 -0.39
N GLN A 22 0.60 8.49 -0.22
CA GLN A 22 0.60 9.35 0.95
C GLN A 22 0.31 8.58 2.25
N SER A 23 -0.58 7.59 2.21
CA SER A 23 -0.86 6.74 3.35
C SER A 23 0.36 5.90 3.75
N VAL A 24 1.09 5.35 2.75
CA VAL A 24 2.35 4.64 2.98
C VAL A 24 3.38 5.54 3.65
N VAL A 25 3.55 6.77 3.17
CA VAL A 25 4.50 7.73 3.77
C VAL A 25 4.10 8.08 5.21
N ARG A 26 2.80 8.32 5.48
CA ARG A 26 2.32 8.54 6.86
C ARG A 26 2.60 7.32 7.75
N TYR A 27 2.33 6.11 7.22
CA TYR A 27 2.61 4.87 7.91
C TYR A 27 4.10 4.73 8.27
N PHE A 28 5.02 5.04 7.33
CA PHE A 28 6.45 5.00 7.58
C PHE A 28 6.87 5.99 8.67
N LYS A 29 6.37 7.22 8.63
CA LYS A 29 6.64 8.24 9.66
C LYS A 29 6.14 7.78 11.04
N LYS A 30 4.89 7.32 11.15
CA LYS A 30 4.28 6.82 12.39
C LYS A 30 5.08 5.66 13.00
N ASN A 31 5.62 4.77 12.15
CA ASN A 31 6.36 3.59 12.60
C ASN A 31 7.88 3.79 12.63
N LYS A 32 8.37 5.04 12.50
CA LYS A 32 9.79 5.40 12.52
C LYS A 32 10.63 4.59 11.51
N ILE A 33 10.08 4.36 10.30
CA ILE A 33 10.78 3.79 9.16
C ILE A 33 11.40 4.95 8.40
N SER A 34 12.73 5.08 8.40
CA SER A 34 13.45 6.24 7.85
C SER A 34 14.08 5.97 6.48
N LYS A 35 14.31 4.70 6.14
CA LYS A 35 14.98 4.31 4.90
C LYS A 35 13.97 4.22 3.74
N TYR A 36 13.45 5.35 3.27
CA TYR A 36 12.56 5.35 2.10
C TYR A 36 12.78 6.55 1.19
N PHE A 37 12.48 6.34 -0.10
CA PHE A 37 12.43 7.32 -1.17
C PHE A 37 11.00 7.45 -1.66
N VAL A 38 10.66 8.57 -2.29
CA VAL A 38 9.34 8.81 -2.87
C VAL A 38 9.47 9.21 -4.33
N TRP A 39 8.59 8.68 -5.18
CA TRP A 39 8.56 9.00 -6.60
C TRP A 39 7.14 9.05 -7.13
N ASP A 40 6.89 9.98 -8.01
CA ASP A 40 5.70 10.02 -8.85
C ASP A 40 6.08 10.47 -10.25
N ASP A 41 5.44 9.92 -11.29
CA ASP A 41 5.66 10.34 -12.67
C ASP A 41 5.12 11.76 -12.91
N ASN A 42 4.14 12.19 -12.10
CA ASN A 42 3.67 13.57 -12.03
C ASN A 42 4.64 14.42 -11.19
N ILE A 43 5.34 15.33 -11.88
CA ILE A 43 6.35 16.23 -11.27
C ILE A 43 5.73 17.12 -10.18
N LYS A 44 4.48 17.58 -10.36
CA LYS A 44 3.81 18.42 -9.35
C LYS A 44 3.60 17.66 -8.05
N LEU A 45 3.11 16.41 -8.12
CA LEU A 45 2.95 15.55 -6.94
C LEU A 45 4.30 15.23 -6.29
N ARG A 46 5.31 14.88 -7.09
CA ARG A 46 6.65 14.63 -6.58
C ARG A 46 7.23 15.86 -5.89
N ASN A 47 7.01 17.04 -6.44
CA ASN A 47 7.52 18.31 -5.89
C ASN A 47 6.80 18.77 -4.62
N SER A 48 5.58 18.31 -4.34
CA SER A 48 4.87 18.63 -3.08
C SER A 48 5.48 17.93 -1.85
N PHE A 49 6.26 16.88 -2.05
CA PHE A 49 6.96 16.19 -0.96
C PHE A 49 8.30 16.87 -0.67
N LYS A 50 8.40 17.61 0.44
CA LYS A 50 9.54 18.46 0.80
C LYS A 50 10.87 17.74 1.10
N ASN A 51 10.89 16.43 1.25
CA ASN A 51 12.13 15.65 1.51
C ASN A 51 12.83 15.27 0.20
N LYS A 52 13.41 16.26 -0.42
CA LYS A 52 14.00 16.13 -1.75
C LYS A 52 15.52 16.02 -1.66
N LYS A 53 16.00 14.83 -1.39
CA LYS A 53 17.28 14.47 -1.99
C LYS A 53 16.99 14.11 -3.44
N THR A 54 17.54 14.89 -4.38
CA THR A 54 17.63 14.47 -5.78
C THR A 54 18.30 13.11 -5.81
N PHE A 55 17.66 12.13 -6.42
CA PHE A 55 18.22 10.78 -6.55
C PHE A 55 17.97 10.25 -7.96
N ASP A 56 18.86 9.41 -8.43
CA ASP A 56 18.63 8.64 -9.64
C ASP A 56 17.62 7.53 -9.36
N LEU A 57 16.48 7.58 -10.07
CA LEU A 57 15.43 6.59 -9.91
C LEU A 57 15.90 5.17 -10.28
N ALA A 58 16.74 5.03 -11.33
CA ALA A 58 17.20 3.73 -11.77
C ALA A 58 18.10 3.07 -10.73
N GLU A 59 19.02 3.82 -10.18
CA GLU A 59 19.90 3.37 -9.11
C GLU A 59 19.12 3.10 -7.82
N THR A 60 18.12 3.92 -7.50
CA THR A 60 17.27 3.70 -6.33
C THR A 60 16.47 2.40 -6.45
N ILE A 61 15.81 2.15 -7.59
CA ILE A 61 15.08 0.90 -7.85
C ILE A 61 15.99 -0.32 -7.68
N LYS A 62 17.26 -0.22 -8.12
CA LYS A 62 18.25 -1.28 -7.99
C LYS A 62 18.63 -1.55 -6.53
N LYS A 63 18.78 -0.50 -5.72
CA LYS A 63 19.34 -0.58 -4.36
C LYS A 63 18.29 -0.87 -3.28
N VAL A 64 17.04 -0.40 -3.41
CA VAL A 64 16.00 -0.64 -2.40
C VAL A 64 15.61 -2.11 -2.31
N ASP A 65 15.16 -2.51 -1.13
CA ASP A 65 14.66 -3.86 -0.89
C ASP A 65 13.25 -4.05 -1.47
N PHE A 66 12.39 -3.05 -1.30
CA PHE A 66 10.99 -3.08 -1.75
C PHE A 66 10.58 -1.81 -2.50
N ILE A 67 9.69 -1.99 -3.47
CA ILE A 67 9.03 -0.92 -4.21
C ILE A 67 7.54 -0.99 -3.88
N VAL A 68 7.04 -0.07 -3.06
CA VAL A 68 5.61 0.03 -2.77
C VAL A 68 4.93 0.76 -3.91
N LEU A 69 4.26 0.01 -4.78
CA LEU A 69 3.59 0.56 -5.97
C LEU A 69 2.14 0.89 -5.66
N SER A 70 1.76 2.15 -5.85
CA SER A 70 0.37 2.56 -5.68
C SER A 70 -0.55 1.95 -6.76
N PRO A 71 -1.78 1.49 -6.41
CA PRO A 71 -2.70 0.83 -7.36
C PRO A 71 -3.04 1.69 -8.58
N GLY A 72 -3.04 3.02 -8.43
CA GLY A 72 -3.28 3.96 -9.53
C GLY A 72 -2.17 4.03 -10.58
N ILE A 73 -1.00 3.43 -10.31
CA ILE A 73 0.11 3.39 -11.26
C ILE A 73 0.02 2.13 -12.11
N SER A 74 -0.36 2.30 -13.37
CA SER A 74 -0.35 1.19 -14.33
C SER A 74 1.08 0.86 -14.77
N LEU A 75 1.54 -0.35 -14.48
CA LEU A 75 2.82 -0.85 -14.97
C LEU A 75 2.91 -0.88 -16.51
N ARG A 76 1.77 -0.90 -17.20
CA ARG A 76 1.73 -0.87 -18.68
C ARG A 76 1.96 0.54 -19.24
N LYS A 77 1.51 1.59 -18.51
CA LYS A 77 1.47 2.99 -18.97
C LYS A 77 2.59 3.87 -18.40
N THR A 78 3.24 3.49 -17.30
CA THR A 78 4.31 4.28 -16.69
C THR A 78 5.51 4.44 -17.63
N LYS A 79 6.11 5.62 -17.64
CA LYS A 79 7.35 5.92 -18.39
C LYS A 79 8.53 5.03 -17.93
N ASN A 80 8.49 4.52 -16.70
CA ASN A 80 9.52 3.68 -16.12
C ASN A 80 9.23 2.17 -16.20
N LYS A 81 8.30 1.74 -17.06
CA LYS A 81 7.86 0.36 -17.24
C LYS A 81 9.04 -0.63 -17.29
N LYS A 82 10.01 -0.41 -18.19
CA LYS A 82 11.15 -1.33 -18.37
C LYS A 82 11.94 -1.51 -17.07
N LYS A 83 12.18 -0.41 -16.33
CA LYS A 83 12.92 -0.43 -15.06
C LYS A 83 12.14 -1.20 -13.98
N LEU A 84 10.84 -0.93 -13.82
CA LEU A 84 10.00 -1.58 -12.81
C LEU A 84 9.82 -3.07 -13.09
N ILE A 85 9.59 -3.48 -14.36
CA ILE A 85 9.43 -4.88 -14.73
C ILE A 85 10.71 -5.67 -14.47
N LYS A 86 11.90 -5.10 -14.72
CA LYS A 86 13.17 -5.75 -14.41
C LYS A 86 13.29 -6.14 -12.94
N TYR A 87 12.70 -5.35 -12.04
CA TYR A 87 12.74 -5.57 -10.59
C TYR A 87 11.36 -5.94 -10.00
N LYS A 88 10.48 -6.56 -10.80
CA LYS A 88 9.11 -6.89 -10.39
C LYS A 88 9.01 -7.68 -9.08
N LYS A 89 10.01 -8.51 -8.77
CA LYS A 89 10.08 -9.28 -7.52
C LYS A 89 10.18 -8.41 -6.26
N LYS A 90 10.59 -7.14 -6.39
CA LYS A 90 10.65 -6.17 -5.28
C LYS A 90 9.34 -5.39 -5.12
N ILE A 91 8.43 -5.47 -6.10
CA ILE A 91 7.18 -4.70 -6.08
C ILE A 91 6.22 -5.34 -5.11
N ILE A 92 5.74 -4.53 -4.19
CA ILE A 92 4.69 -4.86 -3.22
C ILE A 92 3.60 -3.78 -3.25
N SER A 93 2.40 -4.13 -2.80
CA SER A 93 1.31 -3.20 -2.56
C SER A 93 1.32 -2.65 -1.12
N ASP A 94 0.47 -1.68 -0.83
CA ASP A 94 0.18 -1.23 0.53
C ASP A 94 -0.49 -2.33 1.38
N ILE A 95 -1.24 -3.21 0.73
CA ILE A 95 -1.85 -4.39 1.35
C ILE A 95 -0.75 -5.37 1.80
N ASP A 96 0.23 -5.67 0.93
CA ASP A 96 1.37 -6.51 1.29
C ASP A 96 2.16 -5.90 2.47
N LEU A 97 2.37 -4.58 2.43
CA LEU A 97 3.05 -3.87 3.51
C LEU A 97 2.29 -3.98 4.84
N LEU A 98 0.95 -3.94 4.80
CA LEU A 98 0.11 -4.16 5.97
C LEU A 98 0.31 -5.57 6.55
N TYR A 99 0.32 -6.61 5.72
CA TYR A 99 0.58 -7.99 6.18
C TYR A 99 2.00 -8.15 6.74
N LEU A 100 3.00 -7.59 6.08
CA LEU A 100 4.40 -7.60 6.54
C LEU A 100 4.58 -6.87 7.88
N SER A 101 3.67 -5.97 8.25
CA SER A 101 3.69 -5.28 9.54
C SER A 101 3.48 -6.20 10.75
N GLY A 102 3.00 -7.43 10.52
CA GLY A 102 2.73 -8.41 11.55
C GLY A 102 1.51 -8.11 12.42
N LYS A 103 0.62 -7.21 11.99
CA LYS A 103 -0.68 -7.00 12.64
C LYS A 103 -1.55 -8.24 12.48
N LYS A 104 -2.25 -8.63 13.55
CA LYS A 104 -3.16 -9.78 13.55
C LYS A 104 -4.60 -9.29 13.33
N PHE A 105 -5.19 -9.67 12.21
CA PHE A 105 -6.59 -9.40 11.85
C PHE A 105 -7.10 -10.53 10.94
N LYS A 106 -8.42 -10.65 10.81
CA LYS A 106 -9.04 -11.49 9.79
C LYS A 106 -9.31 -10.66 8.56
N SER A 107 -9.03 -11.15 7.36
CA SER A 107 -9.25 -10.40 6.12
C SER A 107 -10.22 -11.08 5.19
N ILE A 108 -11.02 -10.27 4.52
CA ILE A 108 -11.90 -10.65 3.41
C ILE A 108 -11.53 -9.76 2.25
N VAL A 109 -11.02 -10.33 1.17
CA VAL A 109 -10.62 -9.58 -0.03
C VAL A 109 -11.73 -9.70 -1.07
N VAL A 110 -12.23 -8.56 -1.53
CA VAL A 110 -13.23 -8.47 -2.59
C VAL A 110 -12.54 -7.93 -3.84
N THR A 111 -12.54 -8.74 -4.90
CA THR A 111 -11.99 -8.35 -6.20
C THR A 111 -12.99 -8.70 -7.31
N GLY A 112 -12.75 -8.23 -8.53
CA GLY A 112 -13.61 -8.48 -9.69
C GLY A 112 -13.76 -7.22 -10.56
N THR A 113 -14.37 -7.35 -11.73
CA THR A 113 -14.61 -6.22 -12.65
C THR A 113 -15.71 -5.30 -12.15
N ASN A 114 -16.84 -5.86 -11.72
CA ASN A 114 -18.03 -5.13 -11.27
C ASN A 114 -18.49 -5.59 -9.88
N GLY A 115 -19.28 -4.77 -9.20
CA GLY A 115 -19.96 -5.13 -7.94
C GLY A 115 -19.08 -5.13 -6.68
N LYS A 116 -17.78 -4.91 -6.79
CA LYS A 116 -16.83 -4.97 -5.65
C LYS A 116 -17.28 -4.15 -4.45
N SER A 117 -17.53 -2.87 -4.66
CA SER A 117 -17.88 -1.94 -3.57
C SER A 117 -19.22 -2.30 -2.92
N THR A 118 -20.20 -2.74 -3.71
CA THR A 118 -21.50 -3.18 -3.20
C THR A 118 -21.33 -4.44 -2.36
N THR A 119 -20.63 -5.44 -2.87
CA THR A 119 -20.33 -6.69 -2.14
C THR A 119 -19.59 -6.41 -0.84
N ALA A 120 -18.56 -5.58 -0.88
CA ALA A 120 -17.79 -5.22 0.31
C ALA A 120 -18.66 -4.53 1.38
N LYS A 121 -19.55 -3.61 0.99
CA LYS A 121 -20.49 -2.95 1.90
C LYS A 121 -21.55 -3.93 2.48
N ILE A 122 -22.04 -4.87 1.69
CA ILE A 122 -22.97 -5.90 2.18
C ILE A 122 -22.28 -6.76 3.25
N ILE A 123 -21.07 -7.23 2.98
CA ILE A 123 -20.28 -8.01 3.94
C ILE A 123 -20.02 -7.19 5.21
N GLU A 124 -19.64 -5.92 5.08
CA GLU A 124 -19.44 -5.02 6.21
C GLU A 124 -20.72 -4.92 7.06
N HIS A 125 -21.87 -4.71 6.42
CA HIS A 125 -23.16 -4.61 7.10
C HIS A 125 -23.50 -5.89 7.87
N LEU A 126 -23.37 -7.04 7.23
CA LEU A 126 -23.65 -8.34 7.85
C LEU A 126 -22.78 -8.62 9.07
N LEU A 127 -21.47 -8.35 8.96
CA LEU A 127 -20.54 -8.55 10.07
C LEU A 127 -20.81 -7.59 11.22
N LYS A 128 -21.14 -6.32 10.93
CA LYS A 128 -21.51 -5.34 11.97
C LYS A 128 -22.81 -5.73 12.69
N ARG A 129 -23.83 -6.22 11.97
CA ARG A 129 -25.07 -6.74 12.59
C ARG A 129 -24.79 -7.88 13.57
N ASN A 130 -23.80 -8.70 13.27
CA ASN A 130 -23.34 -9.79 14.15
C ASN A 130 -22.32 -9.35 15.19
N LYS A 131 -22.22 -8.02 15.48
CA LYS A 131 -21.38 -7.42 16.52
C LYS A 131 -19.87 -7.64 16.34
N PHE A 132 -19.41 -7.99 15.12
CA PHE A 132 -17.99 -8.04 14.84
C PHE A 132 -17.38 -6.63 14.67
N LYS A 133 -16.14 -6.46 15.12
CA LYS A 133 -15.34 -5.27 14.79
C LYS A 133 -14.88 -5.35 13.34
N VAL A 134 -15.29 -4.40 12.51
CA VAL A 134 -15.05 -4.40 11.07
C VAL A 134 -14.46 -3.09 10.60
N ARG A 135 -13.51 -3.14 9.69
CA ARG A 135 -13.01 -2.01 8.91
C ARG A 135 -13.07 -2.35 7.42
N LEU A 136 -13.44 -1.37 6.62
CA LEU A 136 -13.50 -1.46 5.16
C LEU A 136 -12.52 -0.46 4.55
N GLY A 137 -11.71 -0.90 3.61
CA GLY A 137 -10.79 -0.02 2.87
C GLY A 137 -10.12 -0.73 1.70
N GLY A 138 -9.16 -0.05 1.09
CA GLY A 138 -8.43 -0.56 -0.07
C GLY A 138 -8.39 0.45 -1.22
N ASN A 139 -8.67 0.00 -2.43
CA ASN A 139 -8.65 0.86 -3.62
C ASN A 139 -9.73 1.93 -3.62
N ILE A 140 -10.83 1.69 -2.94
CA ILE A 140 -11.94 2.64 -2.76
C ILE A 140 -12.06 2.97 -1.27
N GLY A 141 -12.34 4.25 -1.00
CA GLY A 141 -12.49 4.74 0.37
C GLY A 141 -11.16 5.00 1.06
N THR A 142 -10.99 4.46 2.25
CA THR A 142 -9.80 4.72 3.06
C THR A 142 -8.67 3.75 2.71
N PRO A 143 -7.46 4.23 2.37
CA PRO A 143 -6.29 3.37 2.19
C PRO A 143 -6.05 2.48 3.41
N VAL A 144 -5.71 1.21 3.19
CA VAL A 144 -5.63 0.19 4.27
C VAL A 144 -4.68 0.57 5.41
N LEU A 145 -3.61 1.31 5.12
CA LEU A 145 -2.64 1.73 6.12
C LEU A 145 -3.10 2.90 7.00
N ASN A 146 -4.20 3.58 6.62
CA ASN A 146 -4.83 4.62 7.43
C ASN A 146 -5.91 4.06 8.37
N LEU A 147 -6.29 2.80 8.20
CA LEU A 147 -7.30 2.18 9.03
C LEU A 147 -6.76 1.87 10.41
N ASP A 148 -7.55 2.14 11.42
CA ASP A 148 -7.29 1.66 12.77
C ASP A 148 -7.77 0.21 12.89
N ILE A 149 -6.82 -0.72 12.73
CA ILE A 149 -7.09 -2.16 12.72
C ILE A 149 -6.75 -2.72 14.09
N GLU A 150 -7.80 -3.08 14.81
CA GLU A 150 -7.70 -3.72 16.11
C GLU A 150 -7.38 -5.22 15.97
N LYS A 151 -6.80 -5.80 17.02
CA LYS A 151 -6.57 -7.24 17.08
C LYS A 151 -7.92 -7.99 16.98
N ASN A 152 -7.94 -9.06 16.21
CA ASN A 152 -9.12 -9.90 15.95
C ASN A 152 -10.31 -9.20 15.25
N SER A 153 -10.11 -8.00 14.68
CA SER A 153 -11.11 -7.39 13.81
C SER A 153 -11.12 -8.00 12.42
N PHE A 154 -12.24 -7.83 11.71
CA PHE A 154 -12.33 -8.10 10.29
C PHE A 154 -11.89 -6.88 9.49
N LEU A 155 -11.01 -7.09 8.53
CA LEU A 155 -10.64 -6.10 7.53
C LEU A 155 -11.18 -6.55 6.16
N ILE A 156 -12.14 -5.80 5.63
CA ILE A 156 -12.63 -6.01 4.28
C ILE A 156 -11.79 -5.14 3.35
N ILE A 157 -11.15 -5.76 2.38
CA ILE A 157 -10.24 -5.11 1.44
C ILE A 157 -10.86 -5.15 0.06
N GLU A 158 -11.14 -3.98 -0.50
CA GLU A 158 -11.45 -3.88 -1.92
C GLU A 158 -10.17 -3.79 -2.73
N ALA A 159 -9.87 -4.82 -3.53
CA ALA A 159 -8.69 -4.88 -4.37
C ALA A 159 -9.04 -4.68 -5.85
N SER A 160 -8.13 -4.05 -6.63
CA SER A 160 -8.24 -4.02 -8.09
C SER A 160 -8.05 -5.43 -8.67
N SER A 161 -8.77 -5.70 -9.74
CA SER A 161 -8.55 -6.88 -10.59
C SER A 161 -7.33 -6.69 -11.48
#